data_4ea738ddabf1f5f5892d870c8a437672
#
_entry.id   4ea738ddabf1f5f5892d870c8a437672
#
_cell.length_a   1.000
_cell.length_b   1.000
_cell.length_c   1.000
_cell.angle_alpha   90.00
_cell.angle_beta   90.00
_cell.angle_gamma   90.00
#
_symmetry.space_group_name_H-M   'P 1'
#
loop_
_entity.id
_entity.type
_entity.pdbx_description
1 polymer ?
#
loop_
_entity_poly.entity_id
_entity_poly.type
_entity_poly.pdbx_seq_one_letter_code
_entity_poly.pdbx_strand_id
1 'polypeptide(L)'
;NGFPGVTTIDSESVNGTSAIINGKVDDNGGNATTSYGFAYAESENPTIDGFKIEIGTDGIGAYSGKIEGLKTSTKYYVKAYAINIKGTSYGDQIDFTTTDGLPKVNTVGSRDIAGTKGVVTGTIVDNGGESLISYGFVYGESSNPTISGSKIEVGETASGGYSGTISNLKTLTKYYFRAYLTNKIGTSYGAELSFTTLDGMPTVSTTEIKDIGISTAKGIGKIIDDGGETILAYGFVYSTSQNPTISGDKVVVTENTDNVFEGTFSGLINLTKY
;
A
#
# COMPACT_ATOMS: atom_id res chain seq x y z
N ASN A 1 56.78 11.67 6.90
CA ASN A 1 56.20 11.68 8.25
C ASN A 1 55.42 13.00 8.47
N GLY A 2 54.17 13.01 8.08
CA GLY A 2 53.29 14.15 8.11
C GLY A 2 51.90 13.83 8.72
N PHE A 3 51.00 14.79 8.59
CA PHE A 3 49.61 14.59 8.85
C PHE A 3 48.97 13.66 7.80
N PRO A 4 47.90 12.93 8.10
CA PRO A 4 47.22 12.12 7.10
C PRO A 4 46.53 13.01 6.05
N GLY A 5 46.42 12.53 4.82
CA GLY A 5 45.59 13.13 3.77
C GLY A 5 44.20 12.50 3.79
N VAL A 6 43.15 13.31 3.72
CA VAL A 6 41.77 12.83 3.74
C VAL A 6 40.86 13.69 2.88
N THR A 7 39.96 13.06 2.16
CA THR A 7 38.97 13.70 1.29
C THR A 7 37.54 13.37 1.76
N THR A 8 36.69 14.40 1.89
CA THR A 8 35.23 14.22 1.97
C THR A 8 34.72 14.16 0.54
N ILE A 9 33.95 13.13 0.17
CA ILE A 9 33.53 12.91 -1.21
C ILE A 9 32.11 13.50 -1.42
N ASP A 10 31.09 12.83 -0.89
CA ASP A 10 29.69 13.23 -1.05
C ASP A 10 28.82 12.66 0.06
N SER A 11 27.52 12.98 -0.01
CA SER A 11 26.46 12.37 0.79
C SER A 11 25.45 11.67 -0.12
N GLU A 12 24.97 10.51 0.30
CA GLU A 12 23.94 9.76 -0.41
C GLU A 12 22.90 9.20 0.55
N SER A 13 21.79 8.67 0.01
CA SER A 13 20.71 8.07 0.81
C SER A 13 20.26 8.96 1.99
N VAL A 14 20.14 10.27 1.74
CA VAL A 14 19.72 11.24 2.75
C VAL A 14 18.23 11.08 3.03
N ASN A 15 17.91 10.69 4.26
CA ASN A 15 16.56 10.45 4.76
C ASN A 15 16.18 11.51 5.82
N GLY A 16 15.05 11.31 6.50
CA GLY A 16 14.60 12.20 7.56
C GLY A 16 15.50 12.24 8.78
N THR A 17 16.12 11.09 9.11
CA THR A 17 16.92 10.94 10.35
C THR A 17 18.29 10.31 10.13
N SER A 18 18.69 10.09 8.88
CA SER A 18 20.00 9.50 8.55
C SER A 18 20.53 9.94 7.19
N ALA A 19 21.84 9.82 6.99
CA ALA A 19 22.54 9.98 5.72
C ALA A 19 23.72 9.04 5.65
N ILE A 20 24.10 8.61 4.45
CA ILE A 20 25.37 7.93 4.19
C ILE A 20 26.35 8.99 3.67
N ILE A 21 27.55 9.01 4.23
CA ILE A 21 28.64 9.90 3.83
C ILE A 21 29.78 9.07 3.29
N ASN A 22 30.34 9.49 2.18
CA ASN A 22 31.49 8.88 1.53
C ASN A 22 32.75 9.72 1.72
N GLY A 23 33.86 9.06 2.00
CA GLY A 23 35.14 9.68 2.18
C GLY A 23 36.31 8.78 1.76
N LYS A 24 37.50 9.30 1.85
CA LYS A 24 38.73 8.58 1.50
C LYS A 24 39.86 9.03 2.37
N VAL A 25 40.66 8.10 2.92
CA VAL A 25 41.98 8.35 3.41
C VAL A 25 42.94 8.22 2.24
N ASP A 26 43.50 9.34 1.80
CA ASP A 26 44.38 9.42 0.63
C ASP A 26 45.80 8.96 0.94
N ASP A 27 46.30 9.34 2.12
CA ASP A 27 47.65 9.05 2.61
C ASP A 27 47.64 9.03 4.15
N ASN A 28 48.34 8.12 4.78
CA ASN A 28 48.49 8.05 6.24
C ASN A 28 49.59 8.97 6.80
N GLY A 29 50.27 9.76 5.96
CA GLY A 29 51.38 10.64 6.35
C GLY A 29 52.63 9.90 6.78
N GLY A 30 52.76 8.63 6.37
CA GLY A 30 53.88 7.75 6.76
C GLY A 30 53.78 7.22 8.18
N ASN A 31 52.61 7.29 8.81
CA ASN A 31 52.30 6.72 10.14
C ASN A 31 50.93 6.10 10.10
N ALA A 32 50.72 4.98 10.79
CA ALA A 32 49.41 4.36 10.90
C ALA A 32 48.37 5.37 11.38
N THR A 33 47.19 5.38 10.74
CA THR A 33 46.05 6.16 11.22
C THR A 33 45.44 5.47 12.47
N THR A 34 45.23 6.25 13.51
CA THR A 34 44.68 5.76 14.78
C THR A 34 43.18 5.79 14.81
N SER A 35 42.54 6.63 13.96
CA SER A 35 41.12 6.74 13.76
C SER A 35 40.82 7.49 12.48
N TYR A 36 39.73 7.12 11.78
CA TYR A 36 39.17 7.90 10.68
C TYR A 36 37.67 7.77 10.65
N GLY A 37 36.96 8.75 10.08
CA GLY A 37 35.54 8.79 10.00
C GLY A 37 35.01 10.15 9.55
N PHE A 38 33.86 10.56 10.11
CA PHE A 38 33.21 11.81 9.76
C PHE A 38 32.85 12.62 11.02
N ALA A 39 33.19 13.91 11.02
CA ALA A 39 32.71 14.91 11.96
C ALA A 39 31.53 15.67 11.32
N TYR A 40 30.46 15.94 12.07
CA TYR A 40 29.27 16.61 11.55
C TYR A 40 28.61 17.52 12.59
N ALA A 41 27.91 18.56 12.11
CA ALA A 41 27.18 19.50 12.95
C ALA A 41 26.09 20.25 12.14
N GLU A 42 25.17 20.90 12.85
CA GLU A 42 24.22 21.85 12.26
C GLU A 42 24.88 23.22 11.90
N SER A 43 26.09 23.45 12.35
CA SER A 43 26.91 24.63 12.03
C SER A 43 28.11 24.29 11.15
N GLU A 44 28.60 25.27 10.42
CA GLU A 44 29.79 25.13 9.59
C GLU A 44 31.04 24.75 10.38
N ASN A 45 32.00 24.13 9.67
CA ASN A 45 33.28 23.71 10.19
C ASN A 45 33.25 22.72 11.36
N PRO A 46 32.51 21.59 11.22
CA PRO A 46 32.49 20.56 12.24
C PRO A 46 33.91 20.01 12.51
N THR A 47 34.15 19.66 13.79
CA THR A 47 35.37 19.04 14.26
C THR A 47 35.09 17.79 15.06
N ILE A 48 36.13 16.98 15.32
CA ILE A 48 36.03 15.74 16.13
C ILE A 48 35.68 15.98 17.59
N ASP A 49 35.73 17.24 18.08
CA ASP A 49 35.31 17.61 19.43
C ASP A 49 33.78 17.67 19.58
N GLY A 50 33.04 17.76 18.45
CA GLY A 50 31.58 17.71 18.37
C GLY A 50 31.07 16.31 18.06
N PHE A 51 29.99 16.27 17.26
CA PHE A 51 29.45 14.98 16.81
C PHE A 51 30.37 14.34 15.77
N LYS A 52 30.60 13.06 15.91
CA LYS A 52 31.37 12.27 14.96
C LYS A 52 30.93 10.82 14.91
N ILE A 53 31.20 10.18 13.80
CA ILE A 53 31.19 8.72 13.68
C ILE A 53 32.61 8.25 13.35
N GLU A 54 33.09 7.23 14.02
CA GLU A 54 34.32 6.54 13.74
C GLU A 54 34.04 5.33 12.86
N ILE A 55 34.79 5.18 11.78
CA ILE A 55 34.62 4.09 10.82
C ILE A 55 35.68 3.02 11.03
N GLY A 56 36.89 3.42 11.34
CA GLY A 56 37.96 2.45 11.55
C GLY A 56 39.30 3.06 11.92
N THR A 57 40.31 2.19 11.97
CA THR A 57 41.70 2.50 12.24
C THR A 57 42.58 1.91 11.13
N ASP A 58 43.79 2.45 10.95
CA ASP A 58 44.86 1.93 10.08
C ASP A 58 44.39 1.60 8.65
N GLY A 59 43.65 2.53 8.01
CA GLY A 59 43.13 2.38 6.66
C GLY A 59 43.61 3.46 5.70
N ILE A 60 43.84 3.07 4.44
CA ILE A 60 43.97 3.94 3.28
C ILE A 60 42.96 3.47 2.25
N GLY A 61 42.31 4.41 1.58
CA GLY A 61 41.28 4.12 0.57
C GLY A 61 39.93 4.69 0.90
N ALA A 62 38.95 4.36 0.06
CA ALA A 62 37.58 4.83 0.20
C ALA A 62 36.87 4.14 1.38
N TYR A 63 36.00 4.89 2.06
CA TYR A 63 35.13 4.39 3.13
C TYR A 63 33.81 5.13 3.11
N SER A 64 32.80 4.52 3.70
CA SER A 64 31.50 5.14 3.91
C SER A 64 31.02 4.94 5.33
N GLY A 65 30.19 5.85 5.80
CA GLY A 65 29.60 5.77 7.13
C GLY A 65 28.18 6.29 7.16
N LYS A 66 27.30 5.61 7.92
CA LYS A 66 25.94 6.04 8.15
C LYS A 66 25.88 6.91 9.40
N ILE A 67 25.44 8.15 9.24
CA ILE A 67 25.06 9.02 10.37
C ILE A 67 23.59 8.78 10.66
N GLU A 68 23.23 8.54 11.92
CA GLU A 68 21.86 8.28 12.37
C GLU A 68 21.46 9.26 13.48
N GLY A 69 20.16 9.33 13.81
CA GLY A 69 19.64 10.19 14.85
C GLY A 69 19.61 11.67 14.50
N LEU A 70 19.68 12.00 13.20
CA LEU A 70 19.58 13.37 12.73
C LEU A 70 18.15 13.92 12.92
N LYS A 71 18.04 15.25 13.02
CA LYS A 71 16.74 15.94 13.00
C LYS A 71 16.21 16.03 11.57
N THR A 72 14.91 15.90 11.39
CA THR A 72 14.25 16.06 10.09
C THR A 72 14.34 17.50 9.58
N SER A 73 14.28 17.68 8.25
CA SER A 73 14.28 19.00 7.58
C SER A 73 15.39 19.91 8.07
N THR A 74 16.57 19.35 8.40
CA THR A 74 17.67 20.07 9.02
C THR A 74 18.92 19.99 8.16
N LYS A 75 19.59 21.13 7.98
CA LYS A 75 20.87 21.20 7.26
C LYS A 75 22.00 20.77 8.18
N TYR A 76 22.86 19.88 7.68
CA TYR A 76 24.07 19.43 8.34
C TYR A 76 25.29 19.70 7.47
N TYR A 77 26.38 20.04 8.13
CA TYR A 77 27.70 20.15 7.55
C TYR A 77 28.54 18.97 8.00
N VAL A 78 29.38 18.42 7.12
CA VAL A 78 30.17 17.24 7.41
C VAL A 78 31.56 17.36 6.79
N LYS A 79 32.58 16.83 7.51
CA LYS A 79 33.93 16.67 7.07
C LYS A 79 34.41 15.26 7.37
N ALA A 80 35.07 14.63 6.40
CA ALA A 80 35.89 13.46 6.68
C ALA A 80 37.06 13.86 7.57
N TYR A 81 37.49 13.00 8.49
CA TYR A 81 38.66 13.18 9.30
C TYR A 81 39.55 11.94 9.31
N ALA A 82 40.85 12.13 9.51
CA ALA A 82 41.78 11.07 9.84
C ALA A 82 42.79 11.58 10.89
N ILE A 83 43.18 10.69 11.79
CA ILE A 83 44.11 10.99 12.89
C ILE A 83 45.29 10.04 12.82
N ASN A 84 46.49 10.57 12.94
CA ASN A 84 47.71 9.80 13.22
C ASN A 84 48.49 10.40 14.39
N ILE A 85 49.71 9.91 14.70
CA ILE A 85 50.52 10.41 15.80
C ILE A 85 50.92 11.90 15.64
N LYS A 86 50.76 12.49 14.45
CA LYS A 86 51.04 13.93 14.20
C LYS A 86 49.84 14.80 14.49
N GLY A 87 48.64 14.24 14.45
CA GLY A 87 47.40 14.96 14.73
C GLY A 87 46.28 14.63 13.74
N THR A 88 45.27 15.50 13.72
CA THR A 88 44.06 15.34 12.93
C THR A 88 44.08 16.17 11.65
N SER A 89 43.70 15.57 10.55
CA SER A 89 43.37 16.25 9.30
C SER A 89 41.91 16.14 8.98
N TYR A 90 41.39 17.10 8.23
CA TYR A 90 40.03 17.15 7.74
C TYR A 90 40.03 17.34 6.22
N GLY A 91 39.09 16.65 5.56
CA GLY A 91 38.75 16.93 4.17
C GLY A 91 37.91 18.21 4.04
N ASP A 92 37.61 18.59 2.80
CA ASP A 92 36.71 19.72 2.52
C ASP A 92 35.35 19.51 3.12
N GLN A 93 34.70 20.60 3.50
CA GLN A 93 33.34 20.55 4.01
C GLN A 93 32.33 20.37 2.90
N ILE A 94 31.42 19.44 3.08
CA ILE A 94 30.19 19.35 2.28
C ILE A 94 28.98 19.58 3.19
N ASP A 95 27.81 19.78 2.60
CA ASP A 95 26.57 19.88 3.34
C ASP A 95 25.46 19.05 2.69
N PHE A 96 24.46 18.68 3.50
CA PHE A 96 23.22 18.06 3.06
C PHE A 96 22.06 18.51 3.95
N THR A 97 20.83 18.36 3.46
CA THR A 97 19.63 18.64 4.25
C THR A 97 18.80 17.35 4.35
N THR A 98 18.50 16.93 5.56
CA THR A 98 17.62 15.78 5.80
C THR A 98 16.21 16.06 5.27
N THR A 99 15.52 15.03 4.82
CA THR A 99 14.11 15.13 4.39
C THR A 99 13.18 15.36 5.59
N ASP A 100 11.89 15.55 5.34
CA ASP A 100 10.87 15.62 6.39
C ASP A 100 10.66 14.28 7.13
N GLY A 101 11.18 13.18 6.57
CA GLY A 101 11.09 11.85 7.15
C GLY A 101 9.71 11.21 7.07
N LEU A 102 8.74 11.89 6.45
CA LEU A 102 7.42 11.31 6.25
C LEU A 102 7.45 10.25 5.14
N PRO A 103 6.71 9.16 5.28
CA PRO A 103 6.61 8.16 4.23
C PRO A 103 5.82 8.70 3.04
N LYS A 104 6.02 8.11 1.83
CA LYS A 104 5.32 8.51 0.61
C LYS A 104 4.53 7.34 0.05
N VAL A 105 3.28 7.59 -0.29
CA VAL A 105 2.33 6.60 -0.77
C VAL A 105 1.50 7.13 -1.93
N ASN A 106 1.19 6.28 -2.90
CA ASN A 106 0.21 6.56 -3.94
C ASN A 106 -1.06 5.74 -3.70
N THR A 107 -2.23 6.40 -3.79
CA THR A 107 -3.51 5.74 -3.99
C THR A 107 -3.59 5.41 -5.49
N VAL A 108 -3.77 4.15 -5.85
CA VAL A 108 -3.71 3.69 -7.25
C VAL A 108 -5.09 3.60 -7.88
N GLY A 109 -6.06 2.97 -7.19
CA GLY A 109 -7.40 2.80 -7.74
C GLY A 109 -8.29 1.89 -6.90
N SER A 110 -9.45 1.56 -7.49
CA SER A 110 -10.39 0.58 -6.95
C SER A 110 -10.80 -0.39 -8.05
N ARG A 111 -11.20 -1.60 -7.64
CA ARG A 111 -11.68 -2.67 -8.51
C ARG A 111 -12.66 -3.57 -7.76
N ASP A 112 -13.29 -4.49 -8.44
CA ASP A 112 -14.20 -5.49 -7.88
C ASP A 112 -15.27 -4.82 -6.97
N ILE A 113 -15.85 -3.70 -7.48
CA ILE A 113 -16.88 -2.96 -6.75
C ILE A 113 -18.19 -3.74 -6.80
N ALA A 114 -18.74 -3.99 -5.63
CA ALA A 114 -20.01 -4.69 -5.43
C ALA A 114 -21.01 -3.82 -4.66
N GLY A 115 -22.14 -4.40 -4.23
CA GLY A 115 -23.15 -3.69 -3.46
C GLY A 115 -22.67 -3.24 -2.08
N THR A 116 -21.87 -4.09 -1.39
CA THR A 116 -21.45 -3.83 -0.02
C THR A 116 -19.94 -3.85 0.20
N LYS A 117 -19.14 -3.98 -0.87
CA LYS A 117 -17.68 -4.05 -0.79
C LYS A 117 -16.99 -3.48 -2.02
N GLY A 118 -15.68 -3.22 -1.89
CA GLY A 118 -14.80 -2.85 -2.99
C GLY A 118 -13.36 -3.09 -2.61
N VAL A 119 -12.53 -3.44 -3.60
CA VAL A 119 -11.09 -3.58 -3.43
C VAL A 119 -10.41 -2.28 -3.80
N VAL A 120 -9.55 -1.77 -2.93
CA VAL A 120 -8.75 -0.56 -3.15
C VAL A 120 -7.26 -0.91 -3.21
N THR A 121 -6.51 -0.17 -4.00
CA THR A 121 -5.10 -0.45 -4.28
C THR A 121 -4.22 0.77 -4.04
N GLY A 122 -3.02 0.54 -3.55
CA GLY A 122 -2.01 1.55 -3.28
C GLY A 122 -0.60 1.04 -3.54
N THR A 123 0.36 1.96 -3.54
CA THR A 123 1.78 1.65 -3.72
C THR A 123 2.62 2.45 -2.75
N ILE A 124 3.47 1.76 -1.99
CA ILE A 124 4.49 2.37 -1.15
C ILE A 124 5.60 2.90 -2.05
N VAL A 125 5.88 4.20 -1.96
CA VAL A 125 6.93 4.88 -2.75
C VAL A 125 8.22 4.99 -1.93
N ASP A 126 8.08 5.40 -0.65
CA ASP A 126 9.20 5.64 0.26
C ASP A 126 8.72 5.49 1.71
N ASN A 127 9.52 4.88 2.56
CA ASN A 127 9.23 4.76 3.99
C ASN A 127 9.70 5.97 4.83
N GLY A 128 10.33 6.98 4.18
CA GLY A 128 10.88 8.17 4.84
C GLY A 128 12.19 7.90 5.58
N GLY A 129 12.84 6.75 5.33
CA GLY A 129 14.04 6.32 6.02
C GLY A 129 13.78 5.65 7.38
N GLU A 130 12.52 5.39 7.71
CA GLU A 130 12.08 4.81 8.98
C GLU A 130 11.20 3.59 8.73
N SER A 131 11.17 2.65 9.69
CA SER A 131 10.27 1.51 9.63
C SER A 131 8.82 1.96 9.63
N LEU A 132 7.99 1.35 8.78
CA LEU A 132 6.55 1.57 8.81
C LEU A 132 5.96 0.92 10.07
N ILE A 133 5.07 1.64 10.74
CA ILE A 133 4.30 1.18 11.90
C ILE A 133 2.99 0.55 11.42
N SER A 134 2.33 1.18 10.44
CA SER A 134 1.11 0.64 9.82
C SER A 134 0.91 1.24 8.43
N TYR A 135 0.17 0.51 7.60
CA TYR A 135 -0.28 0.98 6.30
C TYR A 135 -1.60 0.35 5.91
N GLY A 136 -2.32 1.02 5.03
CA GLY A 136 -3.62 0.57 4.56
C GLY A 136 -4.38 1.65 3.84
N PHE A 137 -5.70 1.68 4.07
CA PHE A 137 -6.59 2.65 3.43
C PHE A 137 -7.54 3.26 4.45
N VAL A 138 -7.76 4.56 4.32
CA VAL A 138 -8.81 5.29 5.00
C VAL A 138 -9.95 5.55 4.02
N TYR A 139 -11.19 5.53 4.49
CA TYR A 139 -12.35 5.69 3.62
C TYR A 139 -13.54 6.32 4.36
N GLY A 140 -14.51 6.82 3.61
CA GLY A 140 -15.74 7.39 4.14
C GLY A 140 -16.65 7.96 3.07
N GLU A 141 -17.85 8.35 3.46
CA GLU A 141 -18.85 9.00 2.59
C GLU A 141 -18.52 10.49 2.35
N SER A 142 -17.65 11.07 3.16
CA SER A 142 -17.16 12.44 3.02
C SER A 142 -15.75 12.46 2.44
N SER A 143 -15.40 13.54 1.74
CA SER A 143 -14.06 13.77 1.18
C SER A 143 -13.00 13.93 2.26
N ASN A 144 -11.74 13.71 1.86
CA ASN A 144 -10.54 13.77 2.70
C ASN A 144 -10.58 12.85 3.94
N PRO A 145 -10.86 11.55 3.79
CA PRO A 145 -10.81 10.63 4.91
C PRO A 145 -9.39 10.58 5.51
N THR A 146 -9.32 10.38 6.83
CA THR A 146 -8.07 10.29 7.61
C THR A 146 -8.06 9.08 8.53
N ILE A 147 -6.92 8.78 9.17
CA ILE A 147 -6.79 7.64 10.11
C ILE A 147 -7.65 7.76 11.36
N SER A 148 -8.23 8.92 11.65
CA SER A 148 -9.20 9.10 12.74
C SER A 148 -10.62 8.63 12.38
N GLY A 149 -10.91 8.40 11.09
CA GLY A 149 -12.17 7.84 10.59
C GLY A 149 -12.10 6.33 10.36
N SER A 150 -12.93 5.85 9.42
CA SER A 150 -12.91 4.43 9.04
C SER A 150 -11.62 4.09 8.28
N LYS A 151 -11.03 2.97 8.64
CA LYS A 151 -9.82 2.47 7.99
C LYS A 151 -9.81 0.94 7.89
N ILE A 152 -9.05 0.45 6.93
CA ILE A 152 -8.58 -0.92 6.87
C ILE A 152 -7.06 -0.91 6.97
N GLU A 153 -6.52 -1.72 7.83
CA GLU A 153 -5.09 -1.91 8.03
C GLU A 153 -4.65 -3.17 7.30
N VAL A 154 -3.61 -3.05 6.48
CA VAL A 154 -3.15 -4.15 5.63
C VAL A 154 -1.93 -4.83 6.24
N GLY A 155 -1.08 -4.11 6.95
CA GLY A 155 0.07 -4.69 7.63
C GLY A 155 1.03 -3.64 8.23
N GLU A 156 2.20 -4.13 8.64
CA GLU A 156 3.26 -3.34 9.28
C GLU A 156 4.55 -3.27 8.45
N THR A 157 4.75 -4.23 7.55
CA THR A 157 5.96 -4.28 6.70
C THR A 157 5.59 -4.59 5.28
N ALA A 158 5.90 -3.68 4.36
CA ALA A 158 5.73 -3.91 2.93
C ALA A 158 6.65 -3.04 2.09
N SER A 159 6.83 -3.47 0.86
CA SER A 159 7.38 -2.68 -0.24
C SER A 159 6.55 -2.94 -1.49
N GLY A 160 6.40 -1.90 -2.32
CA GLY A 160 5.67 -2.02 -3.58
C GLY A 160 4.14 -1.89 -3.43
N GLY A 161 3.40 -2.60 -4.30
CA GLY A 161 1.95 -2.50 -4.37
C GLY A 161 1.25 -3.34 -3.30
N TYR A 162 0.12 -2.83 -2.80
CA TYR A 162 -0.75 -3.51 -1.85
C TYR A 162 -2.22 -3.22 -2.12
N SER A 163 -3.09 -4.07 -1.59
CA SER A 163 -4.54 -3.92 -1.74
C SER A 163 -5.26 -4.28 -0.45
N GLY A 164 -6.45 -3.75 -0.29
CA GLY A 164 -7.33 -4.08 0.82
C GLY A 164 -8.79 -4.09 0.38
N THR A 165 -9.61 -4.89 1.05
CA THR A 165 -11.05 -4.95 0.79
C THR A 165 -11.79 -4.12 1.83
N ILE A 166 -12.51 -3.11 1.39
CA ILE A 166 -13.46 -2.37 2.21
C ILE A 166 -14.79 -3.12 2.15
N SER A 167 -15.37 -3.45 3.28
CA SER A 167 -16.62 -4.24 3.40
C SER A 167 -17.66 -3.54 4.26
N ASN A 168 -18.89 -4.09 4.30
CA ASN A 168 -20.03 -3.55 5.04
C ASN A 168 -20.40 -2.12 4.61
N LEU A 169 -20.26 -1.84 3.33
CA LEU A 169 -20.64 -0.57 2.73
C LEU A 169 -22.16 -0.54 2.49
N LYS A 170 -22.73 0.65 2.37
CA LYS A 170 -24.10 0.87 1.88
C LYS A 170 -24.11 0.73 0.37
N THR A 171 -25.15 0.15 -0.18
CA THR A 171 -25.38 0.07 -1.63
C THR A 171 -25.65 1.45 -2.24
N LEU A 172 -25.38 1.60 -3.55
CA LEU A 172 -25.62 2.82 -4.32
C LEU A 172 -25.03 4.09 -3.66
N THR A 173 -23.93 3.92 -2.91
CA THR A 173 -23.33 4.99 -2.10
C THR A 173 -21.92 5.32 -2.57
N LYS A 174 -21.61 6.61 -2.70
CA LYS A 174 -20.27 7.07 -3.05
C LYS A 174 -19.36 7.09 -1.83
N TYR A 175 -18.21 6.45 -1.96
CA TYR A 175 -17.14 6.44 -0.97
C TYR A 175 -15.89 7.08 -1.52
N TYR A 176 -15.24 7.90 -0.69
CA TYR A 176 -13.90 8.44 -0.91
C TYR A 176 -12.90 7.60 -0.16
N PHE A 177 -11.71 7.41 -0.71
CA PHE A 177 -10.66 6.64 -0.06
C PHE A 177 -9.28 7.18 -0.40
N ARG A 178 -8.32 6.90 0.49
CA ARG A 178 -6.92 7.24 0.33
C ARG A 178 -6.06 6.11 0.88
N ALA A 179 -4.97 5.78 0.22
CA ALA A 179 -3.90 4.99 0.81
C ALA A 179 -3.22 5.80 1.92
N TYR A 180 -2.76 5.15 2.99
CA TYR A 180 -1.97 5.80 4.03
C TYR A 180 -0.78 4.94 4.44
N LEU A 181 0.29 5.59 4.90
CA LEU A 181 1.44 5.00 5.56
C LEU A 181 1.72 5.78 6.84
N THR A 182 2.13 5.07 7.89
CA THR A 182 2.55 5.66 9.17
C THR A 182 3.93 5.12 9.54
N ASN A 183 4.85 6.02 9.84
CA ASN A 183 6.12 5.72 10.51
C ASN A 183 6.22 6.50 11.83
N LYS A 184 7.37 6.45 12.53
CA LYS A 184 7.55 7.17 13.81
C LYS A 184 7.49 8.69 13.69
N ILE A 185 7.67 9.26 12.49
CA ILE A 185 7.64 10.70 12.25
C ILE A 185 6.19 11.17 12.06
N GLY A 186 5.36 10.37 11.38
CA GLY A 186 3.96 10.71 11.14
C GLY A 186 3.28 9.86 10.10
N THR A 187 2.08 10.31 9.71
CA THR A 187 1.23 9.65 8.71
C THR A 187 1.14 10.49 7.44
N SER A 188 1.32 9.83 6.31
CA SER A 188 1.09 10.39 4.99
C SER A 188 -0.04 9.70 4.26
N TYR A 189 -0.67 10.43 3.34
CA TYR A 189 -1.79 9.97 2.55
C TYR A 189 -1.50 10.16 1.07
N GLY A 190 -1.93 9.21 0.26
CA GLY A 190 -1.98 9.33 -1.19
C GLY A 190 -3.11 10.26 -1.65
N ALA A 191 -3.20 10.47 -2.95
CA ALA A 191 -4.30 11.23 -3.55
C ALA A 191 -5.66 10.63 -3.18
N GLU A 192 -6.68 11.47 -3.04
CA GLU A 192 -8.05 11.02 -2.85
C GLU A 192 -8.63 10.47 -4.16
N LEU A 193 -9.22 9.29 -4.06
CA LEU A 193 -10.03 8.68 -5.12
C LEU A 193 -11.41 8.33 -4.55
N SER A 194 -12.32 7.95 -5.44
CA SER A 194 -13.67 7.55 -5.03
C SER A 194 -14.21 6.45 -5.93
N PHE A 195 -15.14 5.67 -5.39
CA PHE A 195 -15.98 4.74 -6.13
C PHE A 195 -17.42 4.83 -5.60
N THR A 196 -18.38 4.33 -6.39
CA THR A 196 -19.77 4.19 -5.96
C THR A 196 -20.10 2.69 -5.95
N THR A 197 -20.62 2.20 -4.84
CA THR A 197 -21.08 0.82 -4.70
C THR A 197 -22.26 0.55 -5.64
N LEU A 198 -22.40 -0.70 -6.09
CA LEU A 198 -23.51 -1.16 -6.89
C LEU A 198 -24.76 -1.36 -6.03
N ASP A 199 -25.89 -1.74 -6.64
CA ASP A 199 -27.11 -2.10 -5.93
C ASP A 199 -27.02 -3.47 -5.25
N GLY A 200 -26.06 -4.31 -5.68
CA GLY A 200 -25.84 -5.65 -5.14
C GLY A 200 -26.86 -6.68 -5.57
N MET A 201 -27.74 -6.33 -6.51
CA MET A 201 -28.78 -7.24 -6.98
C MET A 201 -28.26 -8.20 -8.04
N PRO A 202 -28.53 -9.50 -7.91
CA PRO A 202 -28.20 -10.45 -8.96
C PRO A 202 -29.10 -10.28 -10.17
N THR A 203 -28.56 -10.53 -11.35
CA THR A 203 -29.30 -10.56 -12.59
C THR A 203 -29.34 -11.98 -13.14
N VAL A 204 -30.53 -12.45 -13.48
CA VAL A 204 -30.76 -13.78 -14.04
C VAL A 204 -31.60 -13.70 -15.33
N SER A 205 -31.49 -14.71 -16.18
CA SER A 205 -32.37 -14.89 -17.33
C SER A 205 -32.92 -16.31 -17.41
N THR A 206 -34.17 -16.45 -17.87
CA THR A 206 -34.69 -17.72 -18.34
C THR A 206 -34.31 -17.84 -19.82
N THR A 207 -33.57 -18.88 -20.19
CA THR A 207 -33.01 -19.03 -21.53
C THR A 207 -33.82 -19.98 -22.39
N GLU A 208 -34.45 -21.00 -21.78
CA GLU A 208 -35.17 -22.01 -22.52
C GLU A 208 -36.21 -22.70 -21.63
N ILE A 209 -37.31 -23.13 -22.23
CA ILE A 209 -38.23 -24.12 -21.69
C ILE A 209 -38.25 -25.32 -22.61
N LYS A 210 -37.97 -26.52 -22.09
CA LYS A 210 -37.86 -27.76 -22.86
C LYS A 210 -38.57 -28.93 -22.16
N ASP A 211 -38.59 -30.09 -22.79
CA ASP A 211 -39.14 -31.34 -22.26
C ASP A 211 -40.59 -31.15 -21.71
N ILE A 212 -41.40 -30.43 -22.50
CA ILE A 212 -42.78 -30.13 -22.11
C ILE A 212 -43.62 -31.42 -22.20
N GLY A 213 -44.03 -31.92 -21.05
CA GLY A 213 -44.94 -33.08 -20.89
C GLY A 213 -46.36 -32.66 -20.52
N ILE A 214 -47.20 -33.64 -20.16
CA ILE A 214 -48.60 -33.41 -19.79
C ILE A 214 -48.72 -32.59 -18.50
N SER A 215 -47.84 -32.83 -17.56
CA SER A 215 -47.83 -32.15 -16.26
C SER A 215 -46.46 -31.70 -15.77
N THR A 216 -45.47 -31.73 -16.68
CA THR A 216 -44.10 -31.35 -16.37
C THR A 216 -43.47 -30.52 -17.48
N ALA A 217 -42.47 -29.72 -17.14
CA ALA A 217 -41.57 -29.06 -18.09
C ALA A 217 -40.24 -28.83 -17.42
N LYS A 218 -39.21 -28.52 -18.21
CA LYS A 218 -37.89 -28.13 -17.70
C LYS A 218 -37.59 -26.70 -18.13
N GLY A 219 -37.06 -25.91 -17.21
CA GLY A 219 -36.55 -24.59 -17.45
C GLY A 219 -35.02 -24.58 -17.38
N ILE A 220 -34.38 -23.83 -18.29
CA ILE A 220 -32.96 -23.51 -18.24
C ILE A 220 -32.84 -22.02 -17.92
N GLY A 221 -32.08 -21.71 -16.89
CA GLY A 221 -31.77 -20.36 -16.47
C GLY A 221 -30.28 -20.11 -16.44
N LYS A 222 -29.91 -18.85 -16.52
CA LYS A 222 -28.52 -18.42 -16.43
C LYS A 222 -28.40 -17.24 -15.45
N ILE A 223 -27.45 -17.33 -14.54
CA ILE A 223 -26.99 -16.21 -13.71
C ILE A 223 -26.12 -15.35 -14.62
N ILE A 224 -26.52 -14.11 -14.85
CA ILE A 224 -25.80 -13.15 -15.69
C ILE A 224 -24.78 -12.40 -14.86
N ASP A 225 -25.18 -11.98 -13.65
CA ASP A 225 -24.37 -11.23 -12.69
C ASP A 225 -24.85 -11.59 -11.29
N ASP A 226 -23.92 -11.82 -10.36
CA ASP A 226 -24.22 -12.08 -8.94
C ASP A 226 -24.37 -10.78 -8.12
N GLY A 227 -24.19 -9.61 -8.74
CA GLY A 227 -24.21 -8.32 -8.06
C GLY A 227 -22.97 -8.08 -7.18
N GLY A 228 -21.95 -8.96 -7.31
CA GLY A 228 -20.75 -8.96 -6.47
C GLY A 228 -21.00 -9.48 -5.04
N GLU A 229 -22.17 -10.12 -4.80
CA GLU A 229 -22.58 -10.66 -3.50
C GLU A 229 -22.85 -12.17 -3.61
N THR A 230 -22.88 -12.85 -2.46
CA THR A 230 -23.20 -14.27 -2.43
C THR A 230 -24.68 -14.48 -2.78
N ILE A 231 -24.95 -15.25 -3.83
CA ILE A 231 -26.33 -15.65 -4.17
C ILE A 231 -26.82 -16.65 -3.12
N LEU A 232 -27.95 -16.32 -2.47
CA LEU A 232 -28.56 -17.14 -1.43
C LEU A 232 -29.47 -18.25 -2.00
N ALA A 233 -30.14 -17.98 -3.13
CA ALA A 233 -31.03 -18.93 -3.82
C ALA A 233 -31.24 -18.52 -5.27
N TYR A 234 -31.42 -19.48 -6.14
CA TYR A 234 -31.82 -19.27 -7.55
C TYR A 234 -32.79 -20.37 -8.00
N GLY A 235 -33.49 -20.12 -9.09
CA GLY A 235 -34.47 -21.04 -9.62
C GLY A 235 -35.49 -20.34 -10.51
N PHE A 236 -36.69 -20.88 -10.57
CA PHE A 236 -37.76 -20.39 -11.42
C PHE A 236 -39.02 -20.09 -10.60
N VAL A 237 -39.72 -19.04 -10.97
CA VAL A 237 -41.08 -18.75 -10.53
C VAL A 237 -42.00 -18.94 -11.73
N TYR A 238 -43.20 -19.49 -11.51
CA TYR A 238 -44.15 -19.75 -12.58
C TYR A 238 -45.59 -19.52 -12.10
N SER A 239 -46.49 -19.22 -13.03
CA SER A 239 -47.91 -18.99 -12.75
C SER A 239 -48.67 -19.03 -14.07
N THR A 240 -49.98 -19.25 -13.97
CA THR A 240 -50.90 -19.03 -15.09
C THR A 240 -51.22 -17.55 -15.33
N SER A 241 -50.79 -16.68 -14.41
CA SER A 241 -50.86 -15.21 -14.53
C SER A 241 -49.52 -14.62 -14.90
N GLN A 242 -49.52 -13.47 -15.56
CA GLN A 242 -48.28 -12.75 -15.91
C GLN A 242 -47.56 -12.25 -14.67
N ASN A 243 -46.22 -12.07 -14.79
CA ASN A 243 -45.32 -11.54 -13.77
C ASN A 243 -45.34 -12.37 -12.45
N PRO A 244 -45.06 -13.68 -12.52
CA PRO A 244 -44.92 -14.48 -11.32
C PRO A 244 -43.81 -13.95 -10.39
N THR A 245 -44.01 -14.12 -9.08
CA THR A 245 -43.06 -13.67 -8.05
C THR A 245 -42.65 -14.82 -7.15
N ILE A 246 -41.61 -14.62 -6.32
CA ILE A 246 -41.09 -15.62 -5.38
C ILE A 246 -42.06 -16.01 -4.28
N SER A 247 -43.14 -15.25 -4.09
CA SER A 247 -44.22 -15.59 -3.15
C SER A 247 -45.20 -16.59 -3.72
N GLY A 248 -45.21 -16.84 -5.06
CA GLY A 248 -46.01 -17.84 -5.74
C GLY A 248 -45.32 -19.18 -5.91
N ASP A 249 -45.79 -19.95 -6.91
CA ASP A 249 -45.19 -21.24 -7.24
C ASP A 249 -43.75 -21.07 -7.73
N LYS A 250 -42.87 -21.92 -7.23
CA LYS A 250 -41.44 -21.84 -7.53
C LYS A 250 -40.73 -23.19 -7.54
N VAL A 251 -39.68 -23.25 -8.32
CA VAL A 251 -38.67 -24.33 -8.31
C VAL A 251 -37.39 -23.75 -7.82
N VAL A 252 -36.90 -24.17 -6.67
CA VAL A 252 -35.55 -23.80 -6.14
C VAL A 252 -34.57 -24.80 -6.68
N VAL A 253 -33.44 -24.31 -7.21
CA VAL A 253 -32.38 -25.14 -7.73
C VAL A 253 -31.16 -24.96 -6.82
N THR A 254 -30.41 -26.03 -6.54
CA THR A 254 -29.26 -26.01 -5.64
C THR A 254 -27.96 -26.26 -6.36
N GLU A 255 -27.99 -26.63 -7.64
CA GLU A 255 -26.81 -26.95 -8.42
C GLU A 255 -26.78 -26.13 -9.72
N ASN A 256 -25.63 -25.62 -10.09
CA ASN A 256 -25.38 -25.00 -11.38
C ASN A 256 -24.01 -25.41 -11.93
N THR A 257 -23.86 -25.32 -13.25
CA THR A 257 -22.59 -25.50 -13.94
C THR A 257 -22.37 -24.26 -14.82
N ASP A 258 -21.25 -23.57 -14.65
CA ASP A 258 -20.90 -22.39 -15.44
C ASP A 258 -22.02 -21.30 -15.41
N ASN A 259 -22.60 -21.09 -14.23
CA ASN A 259 -23.73 -20.15 -14.02
C ASN A 259 -25.04 -20.56 -14.75
N VAL A 260 -25.13 -21.77 -15.30
CA VAL A 260 -26.34 -22.30 -15.90
C VAL A 260 -26.99 -23.30 -14.94
N PHE A 261 -28.28 -23.18 -14.73
CA PHE A 261 -29.06 -24.07 -13.87
C PHE A 261 -30.32 -24.60 -14.56
N GLU A 262 -30.73 -25.81 -14.19
CA GLU A 262 -31.91 -26.46 -14.73
C GLU A 262 -32.91 -26.75 -13.61
N GLY A 263 -34.17 -26.45 -13.81
CA GLY A 263 -35.25 -26.76 -12.85
C GLY A 263 -36.38 -27.49 -13.52
N THR A 264 -36.97 -28.46 -12.81
CA THR A 264 -38.13 -29.24 -13.28
C THR A 264 -39.38 -28.71 -12.67
N PHE A 265 -40.30 -28.23 -13.47
CA PHE A 265 -41.65 -27.91 -13.08
C PHE A 265 -42.49 -29.22 -13.07
N SER A 266 -43.32 -29.38 -12.04
CA SER A 266 -44.19 -30.54 -11.90
C SER A 266 -45.59 -30.12 -11.43
N GLY A 267 -46.60 -31.01 -11.64
CA GLY A 267 -47.96 -30.70 -11.25
C GLY A 267 -48.64 -29.65 -12.14
N LEU A 268 -48.11 -29.42 -13.32
CA LEU A 268 -48.69 -28.47 -14.29
C LEU A 268 -50.03 -29.00 -14.80
N ILE A 269 -50.97 -28.08 -15.09
CA ILE A 269 -52.28 -28.41 -15.66
C ILE A 269 -52.12 -28.53 -17.18
N ASN A 270 -52.60 -29.64 -17.71
CA ASN A 270 -52.54 -29.91 -19.16
C ASN A 270 -53.25 -28.81 -19.97
N LEU A 271 -52.69 -28.47 -21.16
CA LEU A 271 -53.21 -27.46 -22.08
C LEU A 271 -53.33 -26.06 -21.45
N THR A 272 -52.57 -25.77 -20.41
CA THR A 272 -52.61 -24.49 -19.71
C THR A 272 -51.30 -23.72 -19.99
N LYS A 273 -51.42 -22.42 -20.25
CA LYS A 273 -50.27 -21.52 -20.42
C LYS A 273 -49.79 -21.07 -19.04
N TYR A 274 -48.49 -21.13 -18.88
CA TYR A 274 -47.78 -20.65 -17.69
C TYR A 274 -46.83 -19.52 -18.07
#